data_9bc26e884f5f5a80b3428fcdf1faf530
#
_entry.id   9bc26e884f5f5a80b3428fcdf1faf530
#
_cell.length_a   1.000
_cell.length_b   1.000
_cell.length_c   1.000
_cell.angle_alpha   90.00
_cell.angle_beta   90.00
_cell.angle_gamma   90.00
#
_symmetry.space_group_name_H-M   'P 1'
#
loop_
_entity.id
_entity.type
_entity.pdbx_description
1 polymer ?
#
loop_
_entity_poly.entity_id
_entity_poly.type
_entity_poly.pdbx_seq_one_letter_code
_entity_poly.pdbx_strand_id
1 'polypeptide(L)'
;MSLKGKNFLKLLDLTPEEIDGLLTLAAELKAQKKNGVSHRLFPGKNIALIFEKTSTRTRCSFEVAAHDLGMQATYLDPAGSQIGKKESIPDTARVLGRMFDGIEYRGYGQEIVETLAQYAGVPVWNGLTNEFHPTQILADFLTIREKFGSLSGVKLAYFGDARYNMGNSLMVGCAKMGMHFTACAPKEYFPDSALIDTCRKIASKTGAVLEFETDPMAAAKDADVLYTDVWVSMGEPPEVWDRRIRDLLPYQINAKLLQAASPRAVFMHCLPAYHDLKTIVGREIGERYGLDALEVTDEVFEGPQSVVFDEAENRMHTIKAVMAATLQ
;
A
#
# COMPACT_ATOMS: atom_id res chain seq x y z
N MET A 1 -0.13 -17.93 -16.03
CA MET A 1 -0.32 -16.60 -16.63
C MET A 1 1.02 -15.86 -16.59
N SER A 2 1.50 -15.31 -17.68
CA SER A 2 2.82 -14.67 -17.70
C SER A 2 2.67 -13.16 -17.60
N LEU A 3 3.24 -12.56 -16.53
CA LEU A 3 3.39 -11.11 -16.38
C LEU A 3 4.74 -10.62 -16.91
N LYS A 4 5.51 -11.49 -17.58
CA LYS A 4 6.84 -11.18 -18.11
C LYS A 4 6.85 -9.87 -18.90
N GLY A 5 7.75 -8.97 -18.54
CA GLY A 5 7.90 -7.66 -19.16
C GLY A 5 6.83 -6.63 -18.83
N LYS A 6 5.78 -7.00 -18.05
CA LYS A 6 4.76 -6.04 -17.62
C LYS A 6 5.28 -5.12 -16.52
N ASN A 7 4.79 -3.90 -16.54
CA ASN A 7 4.96 -2.95 -15.44
C ASN A 7 3.92 -3.24 -14.33
N PHE A 8 4.21 -2.79 -13.11
CA PHE A 8 3.33 -2.89 -11.97
C PHE A 8 3.10 -1.49 -11.37
N LEU A 9 2.17 -0.73 -11.95
CA LEU A 9 1.99 0.70 -11.64
C LEU A 9 0.77 0.97 -10.75
N LYS A 10 -0.32 0.25 -10.98
CA LYS A 10 -1.58 0.32 -10.21
C LYS A 10 -2.39 -0.96 -10.42
N LEU A 11 -3.22 -1.35 -9.46
CA LEU A 11 -4.04 -2.58 -9.58
C LEU A 11 -5.11 -2.48 -10.67
N LEU A 12 -5.44 -1.28 -11.14
CA LEU A 12 -6.32 -1.09 -12.30
C LEU A 12 -5.81 -1.78 -13.55
N ASP A 13 -4.49 -1.88 -13.72
CA ASP A 13 -3.83 -2.43 -14.90
C ASP A 13 -3.81 -3.97 -14.92
N LEU A 14 -4.22 -4.62 -13.84
CA LEU A 14 -4.22 -6.07 -13.67
C LEU A 14 -5.63 -6.64 -13.69
N THR A 15 -5.75 -7.88 -14.14
CA THR A 15 -7.00 -8.65 -13.97
C THR A 15 -7.10 -9.25 -12.56
N PRO A 16 -8.29 -9.62 -12.08
CA PRO A 16 -8.44 -10.36 -10.83
C PRO A 16 -7.57 -11.60 -10.74
N GLU A 17 -7.48 -12.37 -11.83
CA GLU A 17 -6.69 -13.60 -11.93
C GLU A 17 -5.18 -13.31 -11.85
N GLU A 18 -4.72 -12.19 -12.40
CA GLU A 18 -3.32 -11.74 -12.28
C GLU A 18 -2.98 -11.36 -10.83
N ILE A 19 -3.89 -10.67 -10.14
CA ILE A 19 -3.74 -10.33 -8.72
C ILE A 19 -3.70 -11.61 -7.87
N ASP A 20 -4.65 -12.53 -8.08
CA ASP A 20 -4.68 -13.81 -7.34
C ASP A 20 -3.43 -14.65 -7.58
N GLY A 21 -2.95 -14.71 -8.82
CA GLY A 21 -1.70 -15.37 -9.17
C GLY A 21 -0.48 -14.78 -8.45
N LEU A 22 -0.39 -13.44 -8.34
CA LEU A 22 0.68 -12.78 -7.57
C LEU A 22 0.59 -13.11 -6.06
N LEU A 23 -0.61 -13.14 -5.49
CA LEU A 23 -0.81 -13.49 -4.08
C LEU A 23 -0.45 -14.95 -3.81
N THR A 24 -0.78 -15.85 -4.75
CA THR A 24 -0.42 -17.27 -4.65
C THR A 24 1.09 -17.47 -4.72
N LEU A 25 1.75 -16.84 -5.69
CA LEU A 25 3.22 -16.86 -5.79
C LEU A 25 3.90 -16.26 -4.55
N ALA A 26 3.33 -15.18 -3.99
CA ALA A 26 3.85 -14.57 -2.76
C ALA A 26 3.78 -15.53 -1.56
N ALA A 27 2.66 -16.25 -1.41
CA ALA A 27 2.50 -17.26 -0.36
C ALA A 27 3.49 -18.41 -0.52
N GLU A 28 3.72 -18.90 -1.75
CA GLU A 28 4.71 -19.94 -2.04
C GLU A 28 6.14 -19.48 -1.70
N LEU A 29 6.54 -18.29 -2.14
CA LEU A 29 7.87 -17.72 -1.87
C LEU A 29 8.05 -17.41 -0.37
N LYS A 30 6.99 -17.01 0.35
CA LYS A 30 6.98 -16.85 1.80
C LYS A 30 7.24 -18.19 2.49
N ALA A 31 6.52 -19.24 2.09
CA ALA A 31 6.71 -20.59 2.63
C ALA A 31 8.12 -21.12 2.37
N GLN A 32 8.65 -20.94 1.16
CA GLN A 32 10.03 -21.33 0.82
C GLN A 32 11.04 -20.63 1.73
N LYS A 33 10.94 -19.31 1.91
CA LYS A 33 11.83 -18.54 2.80
C LYS A 33 11.75 -19.04 4.24
N LYS A 34 10.54 -19.24 4.78
CA LYS A 34 10.34 -19.73 6.16
C LYS A 34 10.92 -21.15 6.37
N ASN A 35 10.92 -21.98 5.34
CA ASN A 35 11.47 -23.34 5.35
C ASN A 35 12.96 -23.42 4.96
N GLY A 36 13.65 -22.28 4.77
CA GLY A 36 15.05 -22.25 4.38
C GLY A 36 15.33 -22.74 2.95
N VAL A 37 14.31 -22.84 2.10
CA VAL A 37 14.45 -23.25 0.70
C VAL A 37 14.93 -22.07 -0.13
N SER A 38 16.09 -22.23 -0.79
CA SER A 38 16.64 -21.21 -1.67
C SER A 38 15.81 -21.02 -2.93
N HIS A 39 15.53 -19.78 -3.29
CA HIS A 39 14.77 -19.42 -4.49
C HIS A 39 15.46 -18.29 -5.30
N ARG A 40 16.76 -18.44 -5.53
CA ARG A 40 17.58 -17.51 -6.30
C ARG A 40 17.27 -17.63 -7.80
N LEU A 41 16.13 -17.08 -8.23
CA LEU A 41 15.61 -17.22 -9.59
C LEU A 41 16.38 -16.37 -10.62
N PHE A 42 17.05 -15.28 -10.18
CA PHE A 42 17.68 -14.30 -11.07
C PHE A 42 19.11 -13.93 -10.63
N PRO A 43 20.02 -14.90 -10.52
CA PRO A 43 21.40 -14.60 -10.15
C PRO A 43 22.06 -13.68 -11.16
N GLY A 44 22.67 -12.59 -10.66
CA GLY A 44 23.38 -11.63 -11.48
C GLY A 44 22.55 -10.48 -12.06
N LYS A 45 21.21 -10.50 -11.93
CA LYS A 45 20.37 -9.35 -12.29
C LYS A 45 20.50 -8.21 -11.29
N ASN A 46 20.26 -6.99 -11.78
CA ASN A 46 20.38 -5.76 -10.99
C ASN A 46 19.11 -4.92 -11.13
N ILE A 47 18.65 -4.32 -10.04
CA ILE A 47 17.50 -3.43 -10.05
C ILE A 47 17.87 -2.05 -9.49
N ALA A 48 17.25 -0.99 -10.03
CA ALA A 48 17.34 0.36 -9.48
C ALA A 48 16.16 0.65 -8.56
N LEU A 49 16.44 1.28 -7.41
CA LEU A 49 15.43 1.75 -6.46
C LEU A 49 15.49 3.27 -6.40
N ILE A 50 14.51 3.93 -7.03
CA ILE A 50 14.43 5.40 -7.10
C ILE A 50 13.49 5.89 -6.01
N PHE A 51 14.02 6.69 -5.08
CA PHE A 51 13.24 7.24 -3.98
C PHE A 51 13.27 8.77 -4.00
N GLU A 52 12.16 9.41 -4.30
CA GLU A 52 11.93 10.83 -4.05
C GLU A 52 11.29 11.08 -2.68
N LYS A 53 10.54 10.09 -2.17
CA LYS A 53 10.03 10.01 -0.79
C LYS A 53 10.74 8.91 -0.03
N THR A 54 11.33 9.21 1.11
CA THR A 54 12.02 8.23 1.95
C THR A 54 11.08 7.15 2.47
N SER A 55 11.58 5.94 2.67
CA SER A 55 10.83 4.84 3.29
C SER A 55 11.74 3.72 3.73
N THR A 56 11.71 3.39 5.01
CA THR A 56 12.43 2.23 5.56
C THR A 56 11.83 0.93 5.02
N ARG A 57 10.50 0.75 5.14
CA ARG A 57 9.83 -0.51 4.79
C ARG A 57 9.90 -0.84 3.31
N THR A 58 9.57 0.11 2.42
CA THR A 58 9.62 -0.13 0.97
C THR A 58 11.04 -0.46 0.53
N ARG A 59 12.04 0.32 0.99
CA ARG A 59 13.44 0.07 0.68
C ARG A 59 13.89 -1.32 1.14
N CYS A 60 13.73 -1.64 2.42
CA CYS A 60 14.11 -2.95 2.96
C CYS A 60 13.38 -4.10 2.26
N SER A 61 12.08 -3.93 1.94
CA SER A 61 11.31 -4.96 1.24
C SER A 61 11.86 -5.26 -0.14
N PHE A 62 12.19 -4.24 -0.95
CA PHE A 62 12.80 -4.44 -2.27
C PHE A 62 14.21 -4.99 -2.18
N GLU A 63 15.06 -4.43 -1.30
CA GLU A 63 16.45 -4.91 -1.14
C GLU A 63 16.51 -6.37 -0.71
N VAL A 64 15.74 -6.76 0.33
CA VAL A 64 15.72 -8.15 0.81
C VAL A 64 15.07 -9.09 -0.22
N ALA A 65 13.98 -8.66 -0.86
CA ALA A 65 13.34 -9.48 -1.90
C ALA A 65 14.27 -9.69 -3.10
N ALA A 66 15.00 -8.66 -3.54
CA ALA A 66 16.00 -8.78 -4.60
C ALA A 66 17.12 -9.76 -4.20
N HIS A 67 17.66 -9.61 -2.99
CA HIS A 67 18.69 -10.52 -2.47
C HIS A 67 18.22 -11.97 -2.41
N ASP A 68 17.02 -12.23 -1.91
CA ASP A 68 16.44 -13.58 -1.87
C ASP A 68 16.32 -14.19 -3.29
N LEU A 69 15.98 -13.38 -4.29
CA LEU A 69 15.89 -13.80 -5.69
C LEU A 69 17.26 -13.92 -6.39
N GLY A 70 18.36 -13.58 -5.69
CA GLY A 70 19.73 -13.64 -6.24
C GLY A 70 20.14 -12.40 -7.02
N MET A 71 19.38 -11.33 -6.95
CA MET A 71 19.64 -10.04 -7.58
C MET A 71 20.41 -9.10 -6.65
N GLN A 72 20.90 -7.99 -7.22
CA GLN A 72 21.41 -6.84 -6.48
C GLN A 72 20.51 -5.63 -6.67
N ALA A 73 20.45 -4.74 -5.67
CA ALA A 73 19.68 -3.52 -5.71
C ALA A 73 20.61 -2.31 -5.52
N THR A 74 20.41 -1.28 -6.34
CA THR A 74 21.11 0.01 -6.23
C THR A 74 20.09 1.06 -5.78
N TYR A 75 20.30 1.62 -4.61
CA TYR A 75 19.46 2.68 -4.06
C TYR A 75 19.90 4.06 -4.59
N LEU A 76 18.95 4.79 -5.16
CA LEU A 76 19.12 6.15 -5.67
C LEU A 76 18.29 7.10 -4.81
N ASP A 77 18.96 7.81 -3.91
CA ASP A 77 18.32 8.75 -3.01
C ASP A 77 18.03 10.12 -3.69
N PRO A 78 17.13 10.94 -3.13
CA PRO A 78 16.78 12.24 -3.70
C PRO A 78 17.94 13.24 -3.72
N ALA A 79 18.91 13.12 -2.81
CA ALA A 79 20.04 14.04 -2.71
C ALA A 79 21.14 13.68 -3.72
N GLY A 80 21.37 12.38 -3.94
CA GLY A 80 22.37 11.86 -4.87
C GLY A 80 21.91 11.75 -6.33
N SER A 81 20.61 11.98 -6.60
CA SER A 81 20.03 11.82 -7.96
C SER A 81 19.88 13.14 -8.68
N GLN A 82 20.05 13.10 -10.01
CA GLN A 82 19.80 14.23 -10.92
C GLN A 82 18.38 14.17 -11.54
N ILE A 83 17.60 13.16 -11.21
CA ILE A 83 16.26 12.87 -11.75
C ILE A 83 15.34 14.07 -11.56
N GLY A 84 14.72 14.55 -12.65
CA GLY A 84 13.82 15.69 -12.62
C GLY A 84 14.47 17.06 -12.34
N LYS A 85 15.79 17.11 -12.13
CA LYS A 85 16.54 18.36 -11.87
C LYS A 85 17.38 18.77 -13.08
N LYS A 86 18.40 17.99 -13.42
CA LYS A 86 19.27 18.23 -14.56
C LYS A 86 19.03 17.24 -15.70
N GLU A 87 18.34 16.15 -15.44
CA GLU A 87 18.01 15.12 -16.39
C GLU A 87 16.49 14.90 -16.42
N SER A 88 15.92 14.81 -17.63
CA SER A 88 14.49 14.55 -17.79
C SER A 88 14.11 13.13 -17.35
N ILE A 89 12.86 12.92 -16.93
CA ILE A 89 12.37 11.58 -16.58
C ILE A 89 12.52 10.57 -17.72
N PRO A 90 12.16 10.92 -19.00
CA PRO A 90 12.40 10.02 -20.13
C PRO A 90 13.87 9.66 -20.37
N ASP A 91 14.80 10.60 -20.17
CA ASP A 91 16.23 10.32 -20.37
C ASP A 91 16.78 9.45 -19.25
N THR A 92 16.44 9.75 -18.01
CA THR A 92 16.74 8.89 -16.85
C THR A 92 16.22 7.46 -17.08
N ALA A 93 14.96 7.32 -17.53
CA ALA A 93 14.37 6.01 -17.82
C ALA A 93 15.18 5.22 -18.86
N ARG A 94 15.57 5.87 -19.96
CA ARG A 94 16.39 5.24 -21.03
C ARG A 94 17.78 4.82 -20.56
N VAL A 95 18.40 5.65 -19.71
CA VAL A 95 19.73 5.34 -19.14
C VAL A 95 19.63 4.16 -18.19
N LEU A 96 18.73 4.23 -17.21
CA LEU A 96 18.57 3.18 -16.20
C LEU A 96 18.08 1.86 -16.81
N GLY A 97 17.18 1.91 -17.79
CA GLY A 97 16.71 0.71 -18.50
C GLY A 97 17.79 -0.01 -19.34
N ARG A 98 18.94 0.63 -19.60
CA ARG A 98 20.10 -0.01 -20.23
C ARG A 98 21.12 -0.56 -19.22
N MET A 99 21.01 -0.17 -17.95
CA MET A 99 21.91 -0.59 -16.88
C MET A 99 21.29 -1.64 -15.97
N PHE A 100 19.97 -1.58 -15.79
CA PHE A 100 19.22 -2.40 -14.84
C PHE A 100 18.19 -3.29 -15.53
N ASP A 101 17.84 -4.40 -14.88
CA ASP A 101 16.83 -5.35 -15.35
C ASP A 101 15.40 -4.96 -14.92
N GLY A 102 15.28 -4.04 -13.98
CA GLY A 102 14.01 -3.50 -13.50
C GLY A 102 14.21 -2.26 -12.64
N ILE A 103 13.18 -1.43 -12.52
CA ILE A 103 13.23 -0.14 -11.83
C ILE A 103 12.05 -0.04 -10.86
N GLU A 104 12.33 0.23 -9.60
CA GLU A 104 11.32 0.68 -8.63
C GLU A 104 11.33 2.20 -8.55
N TYR A 105 10.13 2.78 -8.41
CA TYR A 105 9.96 4.20 -8.16
C TYR A 105 9.03 4.42 -6.97
N ARG A 106 9.48 5.25 -6.03
CA ARG A 106 8.69 5.77 -4.92
C ARG A 106 8.81 7.29 -4.88
N GLY A 107 7.70 7.99 -5.13
CA GLY A 107 7.74 9.45 -5.23
C GLY A 107 6.37 10.12 -5.11
N TYR A 108 6.17 11.13 -5.94
CA TYR A 108 5.01 12.01 -5.88
C TYR A 108 3.95 11.65 -6.93
N GLY A 109 4.12 12.08 -8.17
CA GLY A 109 3.09 11.97 -9.20
C GLY A 109 3.05 10.60 -9.88
N GLN A 110 1.85 10.12 -10.17
CA GLN A 110 1.65 8.88 -10.94
C GLN A 110 2.20 9.01 -12.35
N GLU A 111 2.13 10.20 -12.96
CA GLU A 111 2.67 10.49 -14.28
C GLU A 111 4.18 10.26 -14.38
N ILE A 112 4.91 10.39 -13.27
CA ILE A 112 6.36 10.16 -13.24
C ILE A 112 6.66 8.67 -13.41
N VAL A 113 6.01 7.81 -12.64
CA VAL A 113 6.21 6.36 -12.74
C VAL A 113 5.69 5.80 -14.06
N GLU A 114 4.60 6.36 -14.60
CA GLU A 114 4.07 6.00 -15.92
C GLU A 114 5.03 6.42 -17.04
N THR A 115 5.67 7.59 -16.92
CA THR A 115 6.72 8.05 -17.84
C THR A 115 7.96 7.15 -17.78
N LEU A 116 8.42 6.79 -16.57
CA LEU A 116 9.49 5.82 -16.41
C LEU A 116 9.15 4.50 -17.12
N ALA A 117 7.95 3.98 -16.90
CA ALA A 117 7.48 2.74 -17.52
C ALA A 117 7.43 2.81 -19.05
N GLN A 118 7.08 3.97 -19.61
CA GLN A 118 6.99 4.18 -21.05
C GLN A 118 8.37 4.14 -21.74
N TYR A 119 9.43 4.61 -21.08
CA TYR A 119 10.73 4.82 -21.71
C TYR A 119 11.85 3.89 -21.23
N ALA A 120 11.65 3.15 -20.13
CA ALA A 120 12.71 2.31 -19.55
C ALA A 120 13.06 1.08 -20.40
N GLY A 121 12.07 0.45 -21.05
CA GLY A 121 12.27 -0.80 -21.80
C GLY A 121 12.49 -2.04 -20.90
N VAL A 122 12.38 -1.89 -19.59
CA VAL A 122 12.41 -2.92 -18.55
C VAL A 122 11.21 -2.75 -17.63
N PRO A 123 10.80 -3.78 -16.84
CA PRO A 123 9.70 -3.64 -15.88
C PRO A 123 9.92 -2.50 -14.88
N VAL A 124 8.88 -1.69 -14.67
CA VAL A 124 8.85 -0.62 -13.68
C VAL A 124 7.79 -0.96 -12.64
N TRP A 125 8.16 -0.80 -11.35
CA TRP A 125 7.31 -1.10 -10.20
C TRP A 125 7.04 0.17 -9.39
N ASN A 126 5.76 0.43 -9.14
CA ASN A 126 5.33 1.55 -8.29
C ASN A 126 5.44 1.17 -6.80
N GLY A 127 6.45 1.68 -6.11
CA GLY A 127 6.62 1.56 -4.67
C GLY A 127 5.65 2.43 -3.87
N LEU A 128 5.27 3.59 -4.40
CA LEU A 128 4.21 4.51 -3.95
C LEU A 128 4.22 5.77 -4.82
N THR A 129 3.03 6.25 -5.17
CA THR A 129 2.77 7.63 -5.64
C THR A 129 1.73 8.30 -4.74
N ASN A 130 1.35 9.55 -5.03
CA ASN A 130 0.24 10.21 -4.34
C ASN A 130 -1.11 9.54 -4.61
N GLU A 131 -1.25 8.95 -5.80
CA GLU A 131 -2.49 8.37 -6.30
C GLU A 131 -2.65 6.89 -5.97
N PHE A 132 -1.53 6.11 -5.99
CA PHE A 132 -1.58 4.66 -5.81
C PHE A 132 -0.39 4.08 -5.02
N HIS A 133 -0.67 3.00 -4.28
CA HIS A 133 0.31 2.19 -3.56
C HIS A 133 0.08 0.69 -3.76
N PRO A 134 0.22 0.18 -5.00
CA PRO A 134 -0.20 -1.18 -5.34
C PRO A 134 0.57 -2.27 -4.57
N THR A 135 1.83 -2.04 -4.23
CA THR A 135 2.64 -2.99 -3.44
C THR A 135 2.14 -3.16 -2.01
N GLN A 136 1.52 -2.11 -1.43
CA GLN A 136 0.88 -2.22 -0.12
C GLN A 136 -0.36 -3.11 -0.21
N ILE A 137 -1.24 -2.86 -1.19
CA ILE A 137 -2.50 -3.58 -1.30
C ILE A 137 -2.29 -5.09 -1.53
N LEU A 138 -1.26 -5.48 -2.27
CA LEU A 138 -0.94 -6.92 -2.36
C LEU A 138 -0.56 -7.51 -1.00
N ALA A 139 0.17 -6.77 -0.15
CA ALA A 139 0.51 -7.24 1.19
C ALA A 139 -0.72 -7.32 2.10
N ASP A 140 -1.59 -6.31 2.02
CA ASP A 140 -2.86 -6.29 2.74
C ASP A 140 -3.71 -7.51 2.36
N PHE A 141 -3.84 -7.78 1.07
CA PHE A 141 -4.62 -8.90 0.58
C PHE A 141 -4.00 -10.26 0.90
N LEU A 142 -2.68 -10.37 0.89
CA LEU A 142 -2.03 -11.60 1.37
C LEU A 142 -2.32 -11.83 2.85
N THR A 143 -2.25 -10.77 3.66
CA THR A 143 -2.56 -10.82 5.11
C THR A 143 -4.03 -11.19 5.35
N ILE A 144 -4.95 -10.54 4.64
CA ILE A 144 -6.39 -10.85 4.72
C ILE A 144 -6.63 -12.31 4.32
N ARG A 145 -6.02 -12.79 3.23
CA ARG A 145 -6.16 -14.18 2.79
C ARG A 145 -5.59 -15.17 3.82
N GLU A 146 -4.51 -14.84 4.48
CA GLU A 146 -3.93 -15.66 5.57
C GLU A 146 -4.85 -15.74 6.80
N LYS A 147 -5.57 -14.67 7.11
CA LYS A 147 -6.47 -14.60 8.28
C LYS A 147 -7.87 -15.18 8.00
N PHE A 148 -8.41 -14.97 6.79
CA PHE A 148 -9.80 -15.31 6.46
C PHE A 148 -9.95 -16.44 5.42
N GLY A 149 -8.86 -16.90 4.79
CA GLY A 149 -8.87 -17.95 3.76
C GLY A 149 -9.27 -17.50 2.37
N SER A 150 -10.01 -16.41 2.24
CA SER A 150 -10.51 -15.84 0.98
C SER A 150 -10.52 -14.31 1.06
N LEU A 151 -10.53 -13.64 -0.11
CA LEU A 151 -10.78 -12.20 -0.22
C LEU A 151 -12.25 -11.91 -0.52
N SER A 152 -12.89 -12.72 -1.36
CA SER A 152 -14.27 -12.50 -1.78
C SER A 152 -15.24 -12.43 -0.59
N GLY A 153 -16.03 -11.36 -0.55
CA GLY A 153 -17.03 -11.11 0.50
C GLY A 153 -16.47 -10.58 1.82
N VAL A 154 -15.14 -10.47 2.01
CA VAL A 154 -14.54 -9.84 3.18
C VAL A 154 -14.91 -8.36 3.20
N LYS A 155 -15.35 -7.86 4.35
CA LYS A 155 -15.76 -6.46 4.56
C LYS A 155 -14.58 -5.67 5.14
N LEU A 156 -14.05 -4.73 4.37
CA LEU A 156 -12.99 -3.82 4.76
C LEU A 156 -13.56 -2.41 4.91
N ALA A 157 -13.45 -1.84 6.12
CA ALA A 157 -13.77 -0.45 6.39
C ALA A 157 -12.48 0.36 6.56
N TYR A 158 -12.28 1.36 5.69
CA TYR A 158 -11.15 2.29 5.73
C TYR A 158 -11.58 3.60 6.39
N PHE A 159 -10.90 3.99 7.47
CA PHE A 159 -11.19 5.18 8.26
C PHE A 159 -10.13 6.25 8.03
N GLY A 160 -10.51 7.42 7.56
CA GLY A 160 -9.60 8.54 7.32
C GLY A 160 -9.69 9.10 5.90
N ASP A 161 -8.64 9.79 5.45
CA ASP A 161 -8.61 10.44 4.14
C ASP A 161 -8.47 9.44 2.99
N ALA A 162 -9.56 9.15 2.32
CA ALA A 162 -9.61 8.18 1.23
C ALA A 162 -9.29 8.76 -0.16
N ARG A 163 -8.91 10.03 -0.28
CA ARG A 163 -8.63 10.71 -1.57
C ARG A 163 -7.29 10.34 -2.18
N TYR A 164 -6.38 9.78 -1.39
CA TYR A 164 -4.98 9.51 -1.77
C TYR A 164 -4.71 8.03 -1.98
N ASN A 165 -3.44 7.69 -2.07
CA ASN A 165 -2.96 6.38 -2.52
C ASN A 165 -3.58 5.18 -1.78
N MET A 166 -3.74 5.21 -0.44
CA MET A 166 -4.29 4.08 0.29
C MET A 166 -5.78 3.89 0.02
N GLY A 167 -6.60 4.95 0.18
CA GLY A 167 -8.04 4.88 -0.10
C GLY A 167 -8.32 4.48 -1.54
N ASN A 168 -7.64 5.11 -2.50
CA ASN A 168 -7.77 4.79 -3.92
C ASN A 168 -7.38 3.33 -4.21
N SER A 169 -6.24 2.88 -3.71
CA SER A 169 -5.72 1.54 -4.02
C SER A 169 -6.52 0.43 -3.35
N LEU A 170 -6.98 0.64 -2.10
CA LEU A 170 -7.87 -0.29 -1.40
C LEU A 170 -9.20 -0.42 -2.14
N MET A 171 -9.83 0.71 -2.54
CA MET A 171 -11.08 0.70 -3.30
C MET A 171 -10.94 -0.07 -4.62
N VAL A 172 -9.87 0.21 -5.38
CA VAL A 172 -9.58 -0.50 -6.64
C VAL A 172 -9.37 -1.99 -6.39
N GLY A 173 -8.54 -2.33 -5.42
CA GLY A 173 -8.24 -3.72 -5.10
C GLY A 173 -9.47 -4.48 -4.65
N CYS A 174 -10.27 -3.92 -3.74
CA CYS A 174 -11.52 -4.52 -3.27
C CYS A 174 -12.52 -4.72 -4.42
N ALA A 175 -12.66 -3.72 -5.31
CA ALA A 175 -13.50 -3.83 -6.50
C ALA A 175 -13.05 -4.99 -7.41
N LYS A 176 -11.73 -5.19 -7.59
CA LYS A 176 -11.16 -6.30 -8.40
C LYS A 176 -11.40 -7.67 -7.77
N MET A 177 -11.25 -7.77 -6.43
CA MET A 177 -11.24 -9.06 -5.74
C MET A 177 -12.59 -9.48 -5.14
N GLY A 178 -13.68 -8.77 -5.46
CA GLY A 178 -15.01 -9.12 -4.97
C GLY A 178 -15.19 -8.88 -3.46
N MET A 179 -14.42 -7.95 -2.87
CA MET A 179 -14.53 -7.57 -1.46
C MET A 179 -15.57 -6.47 -1.28
N HIS A 180 -16.04 -6.28 -0.04
CA HIS A 180 -16.81 -5.10 0.33
C HIS A 180 -15.86 -4.03 0.85
N PHE A 181 -15.90 -2.83 0.28
CA PHE A 181 -15.10 -1.68 0.69
C PHE A 181 -16.00 -0.56 1.17
N THR A 182 -15.77 -0.08 2.38
CA THR A 182 -16.44 1.10 2.93
C THR A 182 -15.39 2.17 3.22
N ALA A 183 -15.44 3.32 2.53
CA ALA A 183 -14.66 4.50 2.91
C ALA A 183 -15.44 5.28 3.96
N CYS A 184 -14.87 5.44 5.15
CA CYS A 184 -15.47 6.15 6.27
C CYS A 184 -14.72 7.43 6.59
N ALA A 185 -15.32 8.57 6.24
CA ALA A 185 -14.75 9.92 6.42
C ALA A 185 -15.83 10.99 6.21
N PRO A 186 -15.56 12.28 6.50
CA PRO A 186 -16.35 13.37 5.96
C PRO A 186 -16.37 13.32 4.43
N LYS A 187 -17.47 13.74 3.80
CA LYS A 187 -17.69 13.58 2.34
C LYS A 187 -16.58 14.16 1.47
N GLU A 188 -15.96 15.26 1.91
CA GLU A 188 -14.84 15.91 1.23
C GLU A 188 -13.54 15.09 1.22
N TYR A 189 -13.49 14.00 1.97
CA TYR A 189 -12.36 13.08 2.05
C TYR A 189 -12.62 11.75 1.30
N PHE A 190 -13.73 11.64 0.58
CA PHE A 190 -13.97 10.48 -0.28
C PHE A 190 -13.11 10.50 -1.55
N PRO A 191 -12.83 9.35 -2.18
CA PRO A 191 -12.10 9.28 -3.44
C PRO A 191 -12.75 10.11 -4.56
N ASP A 192 -11.98 10.42 -5.59
CA ASP A 192 -12.48 11.10 -6.78
C ASP A 192 -13.63 10.33 -7.46
N SER A 193 -14.66 11.07 -7.91
CA SER A 193 -15.87 10.50 -8.49
C SER A 193 -15.61 9.66 -9.75
N ALA A 194 -14.65 10.05 -10.59
CA ALA A 194 -14.32 9.31 -11.80
C ALA A 194 -13.66 7.94 -11.46
N LEU A 195 -12.85 7.91 -10.40
CA LEU A 195 -12.29 6.66 -9.89
C LEU A 195 -13.38 5.78 -9.26
N ILE A 196 -14.30 6.36 -8.48
CA ILE A 196 -15.46 5.65 -7.92
C ILE A 196 -16.29 5.00 -9.03
N ASP A 197 -16.61 5.74 -10.10
CA ASP A 197 -17.40 5.22 -11.22
C ASP A 197 -16.67 4.10 -11.97
N THR A 198 -15.36 4.20 -12.10
CA THR A 198 -14.50 3.14 -12.65
C THR A 198 -14.56 1.88 -11.78
N CYS A 199 -14.41 2.03 -10.47
CA CYS A 199 -14.47 0.92 -9.53
C CYS A 199 -15.88 0.27 -9.46
N ARG A 200 -16.96 1.05 -9.56
CA ARG A 200 -18.34 0.53 -9.64
C ARG A 200 -18.56 -0.35 -10.87
N LYS A 201 -18.00 0.03 -12.02
CA LYS A 201 -18.04 -0.78 -13.24
C LYS A 201 -17.28 -2.11 -13.09
N ILE A 202 -16.20 -2.12 -12.33
CA ILE A 202 -15.46 -3.35 -12.00
C ILE A 202 -16.28 -4.18 -11.01
N ALA A 203 -16.75 -3.56 -9.94
CA ALA A 203 -17.54 -4.20 -8.88
C ALA A 203 -18.79 -4.92 -9.42
N SER A 204 -19.47 -4.34 -10.42
CA SER A 204 -20.62 -4.98 -11.07
C SER A 204 -20.31 -6.32 -11.75
N LYS A 205 -19.04 -6.61 -12.04
CA LYS A 205 -18.58 -7.88 -12.65
C LYS A 205 -18.03 -8.86 -11.62
N THR A 206 -17.48 -8.36 -10.52
CA THR A 206 -16.82 -9.19 -9.49
C THR A 206 -17.71 -9.50 -8.30
N GLY A 207 -18.85 -8.79 -8.17
CA GLY A 207 -19.73 -8.89 -6.99
C GLY A 207 -19.25 -8.07 -5.80
N ALA A 208 -18.23 -7.21 -5.97
CA ALA A 208 -17.78 -6.29 -4.92
C ALA A 208 -18.86 -5.26 -4.57
N VAL A 209 -18.82 -4.77 -3.32
CA VAL A 209 -19.70 -3.69 -2.84
C VAL A 209 -18.82 -2.50 -2.44
N LEU A 210 -19.19 -1.29 -2.89
CA LEU A 210 -18.47 -0.05 -2.59
C LEU A 210 -19.41 0.93 -1.89
N GLU A 211 -19.10 1.28 -0.65
CA GLU A 211 -19.89 2.16 0.20
C GLU A 211 -19.08 3.36 0.67
N PHE A 212 -19.77 4.44 0.96
CA PHE A 212 -19.19 5.72 1.42
C PHE A 212 -20.02 6.20 2.60
N GLU A 213 -19.46 6.12 3.79
CA GLU A 213 -20.15 6.34 5.06
C GLU A 213 -19.53 7.49 5.84
N THR A 214 -20.34 8.27 6.53
CA THR A 214 -19.89 9.35 7.39
C THR A 214 -20.05 9.04 8.88
N ASP A 215 -20.77 7.96 9.23
CA ASP A 215 -20.88 7.47 10.61
C ASP A 215 -19.88 6.34 10.87
N PRO A 216 -18.85 6.56 11.72
CA PRO A 216 -17.86 5.54 12.03
C PRO A 216 -18.44 4.25 12.61
N MET A 217 -19.52 4.35 13.40
CA MET A 217 -20.16 3.16 13.98
C MET A 217 -20.90 2.33 12.95
N ALA A 218 -21.55 2.99 11.97
CA ALA A 218 -22.21 2.32 10.86
C ALA A 218 -21.18 1.61 9.97
N ALA A 219 -20.06 2.27 9.66
CA ALA A 219 -18.97 1.70 8.84
C ALA A 219 -18.27 0.52 9.53
N ALA A 220 -18.07 0.59 10.85
CA ALA A 220 -17.43 -0.48 11.63
C ALA A 220 -18.32 -1.71 11.78
N LYS A 221 -19.64 -1.55 11.70
CA LYS A 221 -20.59 -2.62 11.98
C LYS A 221 -20.37 -3.84 11.06
N ASP A 222 -20.11 -4.99 11.70
CA ASP A 222 -19.87 -6.27 11.02
C ASP A 222 -18.69 -6.25 10.01
N ALA A 223 -17.78 -5.26 10.10
CA ALA A 223 -16.56 -5.23 9.29
C ALA A 223 -15.58 -6.32 9.74
N ASP A 224 -14.96 -7.02 8.80
CA ASP A 224 -13.92 -8.01 9.05
C ASP A 224 -12.54 -7.36 9.22
N VAL A 225 -12.33 -6.21 8.57
CA VAL A 225 -11.08 -5.46 8.61
C VAL A 225 -11.38 -3.99 8.90
N LEU A 226 -10.78 -3.45 9.96
CA LEU A 226 -10.71 -2.01 10.21
C LEU A 226 -9.32 -1.54 9.77
N TYR A 227 -9.28 -0.64 8.80
CA TYR A 227 -8.05 -0.13 8.21
C TYR A 227 -7.95 1.38 8.37
N THR A 228 -6.77 1.90 8.68
CA THR A 228 -6.50 3.34 8.63
C THR A 228 -5.06 3.64 8.16
N ASP A 229 -4.79 4.90 7.90
CA ASP A 229 -3.47 5.45 7.56
C ASP A 229 -3.31 6.79 8.27
N VAL A 230 -2.09 7.30 8.32
CA VAL A 230 -1.79 8.62 8.89
C VAL A 230 -2.68 9.70 8.26
N TRP A 231 -3.20 10.61 9.09
CA TRP A 231 -4.10 11.67 8.59
C TRP A 231 -3.40 12.76 7.79
N VAL A 232 -2.09 12.91 7.97
CA VAL A 232 -1.26 13.84 7.22
C VAL A 232 -0.14 13.08 6.55
N SER A 233 -0.15 13.10 5.22
CA SER A 233 0.83 12.36 4.42
C SER A 233 2.20 13.06 4.40
N MET A 234 3.24 12.26 4.18
CA MET A 234 4.61 12.76 4.04
C MET A 234 4.69 13.76 2.88
N GLY A 235 5.18 14.98 3.20
CA GLY A 235 5.34 16.08 2.23
C GLY A 235 4.16 17.04 2.18
N GLU A 236 3.09 16.84 2.96
CA GLU A 236 2.03 17.86 3.14
C GLU A 236 2.54 19.00 4.06
N PRO A 237 2.06 20.25 3.83
CA PRO A 237 2.49 21.38 4.64
C PRO A 237 1.98 21.30 6.09
N PRO A 238 2.74 21.85 7.07
CA PRO A 238 2.36 21.78 8.49
C PRO A 238 0.98 22.37 8.81
N GLU A 239 0.49 23.31 8.00
CA GLU A 239 -0.76 24.01 8.21
C GLU A 239 -2.00 23.11 8.03
N VAL A 240 -1.84 21.97 7.36
CA VAL A 240 -2.96 21.04 7.17
C VAL A 240 -3.32 20.24 8.44
N TRP A 241 -2.39 20.15 9.41
CA TRP A 241 -2.58 19.35 10.63
C TRP A 241 -3.81 19.76 11.43
N ASP A 242 -4.00 21.05 11.71
CA ASP A 242 -5.12 21.57 12.52
C ASP A 242 -6.47 21.16 11.92
N ARG A 243 -6.57 21.26 10.60
CA ARG A 243 -7.78 20.89 9.88
C ARG A 243 -7.98 19.37 9.89
N ARG A 244 -6.93 18.60 9.56
CA ARG A 244 -6.99 17.14 9.49
C ARG A 244 -7.35 16.52 10.83
N ILE A 245 -6.72 16.96 11.92
CA ILE A 245 -7.03 16.47 13.26
C ILE A 245 -8.48 16.78 13.61
N ARG A 246 -8.93 18.01 13.43
CA ARG A 246 -10.32 18.39 13.74
C ARG A 246 -11.34 17.56 12.96
N ASP A 247 -11.11 17.38 11.66
CA ASP A 247 -12.06 16.74 10.76
C ASP A 247 -12.04 15.21 10.90
N LEU A 248 -10.88 14.61 11.22
CA LEU A 248 -10.68 13.15 11.24
C LEU A 248 -10.65 12.52 12.63
N LEU A 249 -10.51 13.30 13.71
CA LEU A 249 -10.54 12.78 15.08
C LEU A 249 -11.79 11.92 15.41
N PRO A 250 -12.99 12.23 14.90
CA PRO A 250 -14.17 11.36 15.08
C PRO A 250 -14.04 9.99 14.42
N TYR A 251 -13.07 9.82 13.49
CA TYR A 251 -12.82 8.60 12.73
C TYR A 251 -11.62 7.80 13.26
N GLN A 252 -11.06 8.17 14.41
CA GLN A 252 -10.01 7.41 15.09
C GLN A 252 -10.47 5.98 15.38
N ILE A 253 -9.70 4.98 14.97
CA ILE A 253 -9.97 3.59 15.35
C ILE A 253 -9.60 3.39 16.82
N ASN A 254 -10.58 2.98 17.61
CA ASN A 254 -10.47 2.74 19.04
C ASN A 254 -11.21 1.45 19.43
N ALA A 255 -11.11 1.05 20.69
CA ALA A 255 -11.75 -0.17 21.20
C ALA A 255 -13.28 -0.22 20.96
N LYS A 256 -13.98 0.94 20.99
CA LYS A 256 -15.42 0.99 20.74
C LYS A 256 -15.75 0.63 19.27
N LEU A 257 -15.00 1.13 18.31
CA LEU A 257 -15.17 0.76 16.89
C LEU A 257 -14.82 -0.71 16.67
N LEU A 258 -13.72 -1.18 17.26
CA LEU A 258 -13.32 -2.58 17.16
C LEU A 258 -14.35 -3.55 17.74
N GLN A 259 -15.02 -3.17 18.83
CA GLN A 259 -16.12 -3.95 19.43
C GLN A 259 -17.38 -3.98 18.55
N ALA A 260 -17.62 -2.97 17.72
CA ALA A 260 -18.76 -2.92 16.80
C ALA A 260 -18.52 -3.77 15.54
N ALA A 261 -17.29 -4.09 15.25
CA ALA A 261 -16.89 -4.92 14.12
C ALA A 261 -17.22 -6.41 14.32
N SER A 262 -16.97 -7.21 13.31
CA SER A 262 -17.11 -8.66 13.39
C SER A 262 -16.29 -9.23 14.58
N PRO A 263 -16.77 -10.27 15.28
CA PRO A 263 -16.00 -10.91 16.36
C PRO A 263 -14.61 -11.44 15.93
N ARG A 264 -14.42 -11.67 14.64
CA ARG A 264 -13.13 -12.07 14.04
C ARG A 264 -12.35 -10.93 13.40
N ALA A 265 -12.81 -9.69 13.59
CA ALA A 265 -12.21 -8.53 12.94
C ALA A 265 -10.74 -8.37 13.30
N VAL A 266 -9.96 -7.90 12.33
CA VAL A 266 -8.56 -7.52 12.50
C VAL A 266 -8.37 -6.03 12.25
N PHE A 267 -7.38 -5.44 12.92
CA PHE A 267 -6.90 -4.09 12.67
C PHE A 267 -5.68 -4.13 11.75
N MET A 268 -5.68 -3.27 10.73
CA MET A 268 -4.61 -3.13 9.74
C MET A 268 -4.19 -1.66 9.56
N HIS A 269 -2.90 -1.45 9.24
CA HIS A 269 -2.31 -0.14 9.01
C HIS A 269 -1.01 -0.27 8.21
N CYS A 270 -0.84 0.49 7.14
CA CYS A 270 0.35 0.43 6.28
C CYS A 270 1.66 0.90 6.94
N LEU A 271 1.58 1.51 8.14
CA LEU A 271 2.69 2.09 8.89
C LEU A 271 3.46 3.22 8.14
N PRO A 272 3.98 4.23 8.86
CA PRO A 272 4.01 4.37 10.32
C PRO A 272 2.65 4.73 10.89
N ALA A 273 2.42 4.52 12.19
CA ALA A 273 1.21 4.91 12.91
C ALA A 273 1.53 5.85 14.07
N TYR A 274 0.63 6.82 14.34
CA TYR A 274 0.72 7.70 15.49
C TYR A 274 -0.24 7.23 16.57
N HIS A 275 0.09 6.09 17.20
CA HIS A 275 -0.71 5.45 18.24
C HIS A 275 -0.24 5.79 19.66
N ASP A 276 0.96 6.40 19.81
CA ASP A 276 1.55 6.80 21.09
C ASP A 276 2.47 8.03 20.97
N LEU A 277 3.05 8.45 22.11
CA LEU A 277 3.95 9.60 22.20
C LEU A 277 5.45 9.23 22.11
N LYS A 278 5.81 8.01 21.71
CA LYS A 278 7.22 7.57 21.69
C LYS A 278 8.03 8.13 20.52
N THR A 279 7.36 8.60 19.47
CA THR A 279 8.02 9.25 18.33
C THR A 279 8.19 10.77 18.55
N ILE A 280 9.08 11.42 17.79
CA ILE A 280 9.24 12.89 17.83
C ILE A 280 7.92 13.55 17.45
N VAL A 281 7.34 13.15 16.31
CA VAL A 281 6.08 13.72 15.80
C VAL A 281 4.92 13.44 16.76
N GLY A 282 4.84 12.24 17.35
CA GLY A 282 3.81 11.92 18.36
C GLY A 282 3.87 12.85 19.56
N ARG A 283 5.06 13.17 20.09
CA ARG A 283 5.23 14.12 21.19
C ARG A 283 4.82 15.55 20.80
N GLU A 284 5.24 16.02 19.63
CA GLU A 284 4.86 17.35 19.13
C GLU A 284 3.34 17.50 19.00
N ILE A 285 2.66 16.43 18.55
CA ILE A 285 1.21 16.38 18.47
C ILE A 285 0.58 16.36 19.87
N GLY A 286 1.08 15.55 20.78
CA GLY A 286 0.63 15.51 22.16
C GLY A 286 0.74 16.87 22.85
N GLU A 287 1.87 17.55 22.70
CA GLU A 287 2.12 18.89 23.26
C GLU A 287 1.19 19.96 22.63
N ARG A 288 0.97 19.90 21.31
CA ARG A 288 0.19 20.91 20.60
C ARG A 288 -1.31 20.73 20.71
N TYR A 289 -1.78 19.48 20.68
CA TYR A 289 -3.22 19.16 20.58
C TYR A 289 -3.79 18.48 21.82
N GLY A 290 -2.96 18.06 22.78
CA GLY A 290 -3.41 17.32 23.98
C GLY A 290 -3.92 15.92 23.66
N LEU A 291 -3.39 15.27 22.61
CA LEU A 291 -3.81 13.95 22.15
C LEU A 291 -2.68 12.93 22.37
N ASP A 292 -3.02 11.78 22.94
CA ASP A 292 -2.06 10.69 23.17
C ASP A 292 -1.88 9.78 21.93
N ALA A 293 -2.82 9.86 20.98
CA ALA A 293 -2.82 9.10 19.73
C ALA A 293 -3.63 9.84 18.66
N LEU A 294 -3.41 9.54 17.36
CA LEU A 294 -4.18 10.12 16.25
C LEU A 294 -5.14 9.10 15.62
N GLU A 295 -4.75 8.49 14.52
CA GLU A 295 -5.62 7.64 13.68
C GLU A 295 -6.03 6.32 14.34
N VAL A 296 -5.28 5.87 15.33
CA VAL A 296 -5.56 4.65 16.09
C VAL A 296 -5.06 4.78 17.53
N THR A 297 -5.80 4.24 18.51
CA THR A 297 -5.36 4.18 19.90
C THR A 297 -4.32 3.08 20.12
N ASP A 298 -3.41 3.27 21.09
CA ASP A 298 -2.36 2.28 21.45
C ASP A 298 -2.96 0.92 21.85
N GLU A 299 -4.10 0.93 22.55
CA GLU A 299 -4.83 -0.29 22.94
C GLU A 299 -5.23 -1.16 21.72
N VAL A 300 -5.65 -0.55 20.62
CA VAL A 300 -6.01 -1.27 19.38
C VAL A 300 -4.75 -1.67 18.64
N PHE A 301 -3.78 -0.77 18.53
CA PHE A 301 -2.54 -1.00 17.78
C PHE A 301 -1.71 -2.16 18.36
N GLU A 302 -1.56 -2.22 19.68
CA GLU A 302 -0.85 -3.30 20.40
C GLU A 302 -1.77 -4.48 20.78
N GLY A 303 -3.05 -4.39 20.46
CA GLY A 303 -4.05 -5.40 20.80
C GLY A 303 -3.91 -6.69 20.00
N PRO A 304 -4.53 -7.79 20.47
CA PRO A 304 -4.41 -9.11 19.82
C PRO A 304 -5.07 -9.23 18.45
N GLN A 305 -5.91 -8.27 18.06
CA GLN A 305 -6.55 -8.20 16.75
C GLN A 305 -5.72 -7.41 15.73
N SER A 306 -4.64 -6.76 16.17
CA SER A 306 -3.71 -6.05 15.29
C SER A 306 -2.84 -7.04 14.52
N VAL A 307 -2.79 -6.86 13.19
CA VAL A 307 -1.98 -7.69 12.29
C VAL A 307 -1.00 -6.84 11.48
N VAL A 308 -0.71 -5.62 11.94
CA VAL A 308 0.12 -4.64 11.25
C VAL A 308 1.56 -5.12 10.97
N PHE A 309 2.12 -5.96 11.83
CA PHE A 309 3.46 -6.50 11.62
C PHE A 309 3.47 -7.70 10.66
N ASP A 310 2.42 -8.53 10.65
CA ASP A 310 2.22 -9.57 9.62
C ASP A 310 2.06 -8.92 8.23
N GLU A 311 1.28 -7.84 8.17
CA GLU A 311 1.08 -7.00 6.98
C GLU A 311 2.39 -6.40 6.49
N ALA A 312 3.19 -5.82 7.40
CA ALA A 312 4.49 -5.25 7.06
C ALA A 312 5.49 -6.32 6.55
N GLU A 313 5.51 -7.53 7.13
CA GLU A 313 6.30 -8.65 6.63
C GLU A 313 5.86 -9.04 5.22
N ASN A 314 4.56 -9.12 4.98
CA ASN A 314 3.99 -9.52 3.69
C ASN A 314 4.37 -8.58 2.53
N ARG A 315 4.73 -7.31 2.80
CA ARG A 315 5.29 -6.39 1.81
C ARG A 315 6.49 -6.97 1.07
N MET A 316 7.43 -7.56 1.80
CA MET A 316 8.61 -8.18 1.20
C MET A 316 8.23 -9.39 0.31
N HIS A 317 7.28 -10.21 0.75
CA HIS A 317 6.89 -11.41 0.00
C HIS A 317 6.12 -11.09 -1.27
N THR A 318 5.21 -10.12 -1.23
CA THR A 318 4.44 -9.69 -2.39
C THR A 318 5.28 -8.92 -3.39
N ILE A 319 6.19 -8.05 -2.95
CA ILE A 319 7.17 -7.39 -3.81
C ILE A 319 8.06 -8.43 -4.51
N LYS A 320 8.51 -9.46 -3.77
CA LYS A 320 9.27 -10.57 -4.34
C LYS A 320 8.50 -11.27 -5.46
N ALA A 321 7.21 -11.55 -5.24
CA ALA A 321 6.34 -12.16 -6.26
C ALA A 321 6.16 -11.28 -7.49
N VAL A 322 5.97 -9.96 -7.32
CA VAL A 322 5.89 -9.00 -8.43
C VAL A 322 7.17 -9.02 -9.27
N MET A 323 8.34 -8.92 -8.62
CA MET A 323 9.62 -8.97 -9.34
C MET A 323 9.80 -10.32 -10.03
N ALA A 324 9.51 -11.43 -9.36
CA ALA A 324 9.63 -12.77 -9.94
C ALA A 324 8.73 -12.95 -11.17
N ALA A 325 7.47 -12.50 -11.09
CA ALA A 325 6.51 -12.66 -12.19
C ALA A 325 6.81 -11.77 -13.40
N THR A 326 7.40 -10.59 -13.19
CA THR A 326 7.64 -9.62 -14.27
C THR A 326 9.02 -9.75 -14.93
N LEU A 327 10.02 -10.34 -14.26
CA LEU A 327 11.38 -10.54 -14.77
C LEU A 327 11.61 -11.91 -15.43
N GLN A 328 10.68 -12.84 -15.33
CA GLN A 328 10.81 -14.22 -15.89
C GLN A 328 10.95 -14.27 -17.40
#